data_000084e194e8d7178e971747c278ab8e
#
_entry.id   000084e194e8d7178e971747c278ab8e
#
_cell.length_a   1.000
_cell.length_b   1.000
_cell.length_c   1.000
_cell.angle_alpha   90.00
_cell.angle_beta   90.00
_cell.angle_gamma   90.00
#
_symmetry.space_group_name_H-M   'P 1'
#
loop_
_entity.id
_entity.type
_entity.pdbx_description
1 polymer ?
#
loop_
_entity_poly.entity_id
_entity_poly.type
_entity_poly.pdbx_seq_one_letter_code
_entity_poly.pdbx_strand_id
1 'polypeptide(L)'
;LLAGFDLLPEKRLGARRVMALISRPAYSDLTAMGEIDVAISPQTVTIGSLLAYVRRGDVVQVHSLRRGAAEAMETIAHGLRGGKVVGRPIEDIKLPEGVKIVTLVRGEQVIMAHHDTVIENGDHVILFLSDKRHVEQVERLFQA
;
A
#
# COMPACT_ATOMS: atom_id res chain seq x y z
N LEU A 1 28.43 5.11 21.63
CA LEU A 1 28.48 3.73 22.13
C LEU A 1 27.63 2.87 21.21
N LEU A 2 28.23 2.37 20.13
CA LEU A 2 27.68 1.30 19.31
C LEU A 2 27.84 0.02 20.13
N ALA A 3 26.84 -0.31 20.95
CA ALA A 3 26.75 -1.61 21.57
C ALA A 3 26.65 -2.61 20.41
N GLY A 4 27.64 -3.49 20.31
CA GLY A 4 27.82 -4.43 19.23
C GLY A 4 26.55 -5.22 18.91
N PHE A 5 25.99 -4.89 17.78
CA PHE A 5 25.23 -5.84 17.02
C PHE A 5 26.29 -6.71 16.32
N ASP A 6 26.64 -7.79 16.97
CA ASP A 6 27.26 -8.91 16.31
C ASP A 6 26.17 -9.48 15.40
N LEU A 7 26.06 -8.86 14.22
CA LEU A 7 24.97 -9.07 13.29
C LEU A 7 25.16 -10.44 12.66
N LEU A 8 24.42 -11.36 13.24
CA LEU A 8 23.91 -12.56 12.65
C LEU A 8 24.97 -13.66 12.40
N PRO A 9 25.38 -14.31 13.49
CA PRO A 9 26.05 -15.60 13.35
C PRO A 9 25.20 -16.62 12.59
N GLU A 10 23.87 -16.44 12.51
CA GLU A 10 22.93 -17.41 11.93
C GLU A 10 23.22 -17.68 10.44
N LYS A 11 23.52 -16.68 9.63
CA LYS A 11 23.89 -16.87 8.22
C LYS A 11 25.27 -17.51 8.07
N ARG A 12 26.21 -17.18 8.96
CA ARG A 12 27.52 -17.82 9.04
C ARG A 12 27.43 -19.27 9.55
N LEU A 13 26.35 -19.59 10.30
CA LEU A 13 26.05 -20.92 10.77
C LEU A 13 25.26 -21.77 9.74
N GLY A 14 25.02 -21.24 8.53
CA GLY A 14 24.40 -21.97 7.43
C GLY A 14 22.88 -21.83 7.35
N ALA A 15 22.28 -20.85 8.01
CA ALA A 15 20.87 -20.56 7.83
C ALA A 15 20.54 -20.15 6.40
N ARG A 16 19.54 -20.81 5.78
CA ARG A 16 19.12 -20.51 4.41
C ARG A 16 18.38 -19.18 4.29
N ARG A 17 17.74 -18.75 5.37
CA ARG A 17 16.95 -17.53 5.41
C ARG A 17 16.99 -16.91 6.80
N VAL A 18 17.28 -15.63 6.86
CA VAL A 18 17.35 -14.86 8.11
C VAL A 18 16.29 -13.76 8.08
N MET A 19 15.45 -13.74 9.11
CA MET A 19 14.46 -12.69 9.32
C MET A 19 14.80 -11.92 10.59
N ALA A 20 14.72 -10.60 10.54
CA ALA A 20 14.97 -9.77 11.69
C ALA A 20 13.85 -8.77 11.94
N LEU A 21 13.53 -8.56 13.23
CA LEU A 21 12.64 -7.49 13.66
C LEU A 21 13.49 -6.24 13.89
N ILE A 22 13.23 -5.19 13.12
CA ILE A 22 14.00 -3.94 13.17
C ILE A 22 13.16 -2.84 13.81
N SER A 23 13.50 -2.47 15.04
CA SER A 23 12.81 -1.41 15.78
C SER A 23 13.31 0.00 15.44
N ARG A 24 14.45 0.13 14.80
CA ARG A 24 15.03 1.44 14.42
C ARG A 24 15.21 1.52 12.91
N PRO A 25 14.64 2.55 12.25
CA PRO A 25 14.72 2.72 10.78
C PRO A 25 16.14 2.77 10.22
N ALA A 26 17.10 3.27 11.01
CA ALA A 26 18.51 3.33 10.62
C ALA A 26 19.14 1.96 10.29
N TYR A 27 18.55 0.87 10.80
CA TYR A 27 19.04 -0.48 10.54
C TYR A 27 18.37 -1.17 9.33
N SER A 28 17.39 -0.52 8.71
CA SER A 28 16.77 -1.07 7.48
C SER A 28 17.76 -1.20 6.32
N ASP A 29 18.88 -0.49 6.37
CA ASP A 29 19.91 -0.53 5.35
C ASP A 29 20.77 -1.81 5.43
N LEU A 30 20.71 -2.53 6.54
CA LEU A 30 21.40 -3.81 6.71
C LEU A 30 20.85 -4.91 5.79
N THR A 31 19.57 -4.80 5.37
CA THR A 31 19.03 -5.69 4.34
C THR A 31 19.71 -5.47 2.98
N ALA A 32 20.16 -4.26 2.69
CA ALA A 32 20.88 -3.95 1.46
C ALA A 32 22.28 -4.56 1.43
N MET A 33 22.84 -4.88 2.58
CA MET A 33 24.16 -5.56 2.71
C MET A 33 24.05 -7.10 2.56
N GLY A 34 22.84 -7.63 2.38
CA GLY A 34 22.62 -9.06 2.11
C GLY A 34 22.77 -9.99 3.33
N GLU A 35 22.92 -9.46 4.53
CA GLU A 35 23.04 -10.25 5.76
C GLU A 35 21.68 -10.67 6.31
N ILE A 36 20.61 -9.90 6.01
CA ILE A 36 19.22 -10.16 6.39
C ILE A 36 18.39 -10.31 5.12
N ASP A 37 17.67 -11.41 4.99
CA ASP A 37 16.81 -11.65 3.82
C ASP A 37 15.45 -10.92 3.95
N VAL A 38 14.93 -10.81 5.17
CA VAL A 38 13.67 -10.13 5.46
C VAL A 38 13.79 -9.30 6.73
N ALA A 39 13.59 -8.00 6.60
CA ALA A 39 13.49 -7.09 7.74
C ALA A 39 12.03 -6.68 7.96
N ILE A 40 11.53 -6.89 9.16
CA ILE A 40 10.19 -6.48 9.57
C ILE A 40 10.32 -5.31 10.55
N SER A 41 9.75 -4.17 10.20
CA SER A 41 9.66 -3.02 11.10
C SER A 41 8.24 -2.88 11.66
N PRO A 42 8.04 -3.10 12.96
CA PRO A 42 6.73 -2.92 13.59
C PRO A 42 6.19 -1.51 13.41
N GLN A 43 7.07 -0.51 13.42
CA GLN A 43 6.68 0.88 13.22
C GLN A 43 6.07 1.11 11.84
N THR A 44 6.67 0.56 10.77
CA THR A 44 6.16 0.72 9.41
C THR A 44 4.80 0.03 9.26
N VAL A 45 4.63 -1.15 9.84
CA VAL A 45 3.35 -1.88 9.84
C VAL A 45 2.28 -1.11 10.61
N THR A 46 2.63 -0.62 11.82
CA THR A 46 1.69 0.14 12.65
C THR A 46 1.31 1.48 12.02
N ILE A 47 2.27 2.20 11.41
CA ILE A 47 1.98 3.45 10.72
C ILE A 47 1.01 3.23 9.57
N GLY A 48 1.19 2.17 8.76
CA GLY A 48 0.27 1.82 7.68
C GLY A 48 -1.17 1.63 8.18
N SER A 49 -1.33 0.89 9.27
CA SER A 49 -2.63 0.67 9.91
C SER A 49 -3.22 1.95 10.48
N LEU A 50 -2.43 2.77 11.18
CA LEU A 50 -2.88 4.05 11.75
C LEU A 50 -3.28 5.05 10.65
N LEU A 51 -2.56 5.10 9.54
CA LEU A 51 -2.89 5.97 8.43
C LEU A 51 -4.27 5.65 7.85
N ALA A 52 -4.66 4.39 7.79
CA ALA A 52 -6.01 3.99 7.36
C ALA A 52 -7.10 4.60 8.26
N TYR A 53 -6.87 4.68 9.58
CA TYR A 53 -7.83 5.31 10.52
C TYR A 53 -7.86 6.84 10.48
N VAL A 54 -6.74 7.46 10.13
CA VAL A 54 -6.62 8.95 10.13
C VAL A 54 -7.07 9.54 8.79
N ARG A 55 -6.98 8.78 7.72
CA ARG A 55 -7.39 9.23 6.38
C ARG A 55 -8.90 9.36 6.29
N ARG A 56 -9.33 10.44 5.64
CA ARG A 56 -10.75 10.70 5.37
C ARG A 56 -11.21 9.79 4.23
N GLY A 57 -12.37 9.15 4.40
CA GLY A 57 -12.98 8.29 3.40
C GLY A 57 -12.87 6.81 3.77
N ASP A 58 -13.29 5.97 2.85
CA ASP A 58 -13.36 4.52 3.02
C ASP A 58 -12.03 3.82 2.68
N VAL A 59 -10.91 4.42 3.13
CA VAL A 59 -9.58 3.83 2.97
C VAL A 59 -9.44 2.69 3.96
N VAL A 60 -9.27 1.48 3.44
CA VAL A 60 -9.14 0.25 4.24
C VAL A 60 -7.69 0.03 4.66
N GLN A 61 -6.75 0.20 3.71
CA GLN A 61 -5.35 -0.09 3.94
C GLN A 61 -4.43 0.77 3.07
N VAL A 62 -3.24 1.06 3.60
CA VAL A 62 -2.19 1.77 2.88
C VAL A 62 -0.86 1.09 3.09
N HIS A 63 -0.19 0.78 2.00
CA HIS A 63 1.15 0.23 2.00
C HIS A 63 2.12 1.23 1.38
N SER A 64 3.03 1.75 2.19
CA SER A 64 4.12 2.58 1.70
C SER A 64 5.19 1.72 1.05
N LEU A 65 5.57 2.06 -0.17
CA LEU A 65 6.57 1.38 -0.96
C LEU A 65 7.84 2.23 -1.04
N ARG A 66 9.00 1.57 -1.02
CA ARG A 66 10.31 2.23 -1.16
C ARG A 66 10.45 3.48 -0.27
N ARG A 67 10.20 3.33 1.04
CA ARG A 67 10.35 4.41 2.03
C ARG A 67 9.48 5.64 1.76
N GLY A 68 8.28 5.44 1.20
CA GLY A 68 7.33 6.50 0.92
C GLY A 68 7.49 7.17 -0.44
N ALA A 69 8.27 6.58 -1.35
CA ALA A 69 8.36 7.05 -2.73
C ALA A 69 7.08 6.77 -3.52
N ALA A 70 6.39 5.68 -3.19
CA ALA A 70 5.11 5.31 -3.78
C ALA A 70 4.20 4.67 -2.73
N GLU A 71 2.91 4.57 -3.01
CA GLU A 71 1.94 3.94 -2.12
C GLU A 71 1.02 3.00 -2.92
N ALA A 72 0.67 1.88 -2.29
CA ALA A 72 -0.48 1.09 -2.69
C ALA A 72 -1.59 1.33 -1.66
N MET A 73 -2.78 1.69 -2.14
CA MET A 73 -3.91 2.04 -1.31
C MET A 73 -5.11 1.19 -1.68
N GLU A 74 -5.78 0.65 -0.67
CA GLU A 74 -7.06 -0.01 -0.79
C GLU A 74 -8.15 0.92 -0.27
N THR A 75 -9.18 1.14 -1.08
CA THR A 75 -10.35 1.95 -0.71
C THR A 75 -11.62 1.25 -1.15
N ILE A 76 -12.72 1.49 -0.43
CA ILE A 76 -14.03 0.97 -0.80
C ILE A 76 -14.75 2.03 -1.66
N ALA A 77 -15.28 1.60 -2.79
CA ALA A 77 -16.09 2.46 -3.64
C ALA A 77 -17.52 2.56 -3.09
N HIS A 78 -17.86 3.71 -2.55
CA HIS A 78 -19.23 4.02 -2.11
C HIS A 78 -19.88 5.05 -3.01
N GLY A 79 -21.17 4.93 -3.21
CA GLY A 79 -21.94 5.93 -3.93
C GLY A 79 -23.08 5.37 -4.76
N LEU A 80 -23.88 6.29 -5.29
CA LEU A 80 -24.95 5.97 -6.22
C LEU A 80 -24.40 5.86 -7.65
N ARG A 81 -25.07 5.09 -8.50
CA ARG A 81 -24.80 5.06 -9.96
C ARG A 81 -24.85 6.48 -10.51
N GLY A 82 -23.78 6.88 -11.23
CA GLY A 82 -23.64 8.24 -11.76
C GLY A 82 -22.83 9.18 -10.88
N GLY A 83 -22.30 8.70 -9.75
CA GLY A 83 -21.32 9.40 -8.93
C GLY A 83 -19.98 9.60 -9.64
N LYS A 84 -18.95 9.96 -8.87
CA LYS A 84 -17.61 10.21 -9.42
C LYS A 84 -16.91 8.94 -9.88
N VAL A 85 -17.19 7.80 -9.22
CA VAL A 85 -16.49 6.52 -9.42
C VAL A 85 -17.47 5.39 -9.70
N VAL A 86 -18.50 5.21 -8.86
CA VAL A 86 -19.43 4.09 -8.97
C VAL A 86 -20.31 4.18 -10.22
N GLY A 87 -20.40 3.07 -10.96
CA GLY A 87 -21.15 2.96 -12.21
C GLY A 87 -20.42 3.50 -13.43
N ARG A 88 -19.15 3.86 -13.30
CA ARG A 88 -18.31 4.32 -14.41
C ARG A 88 -17.25 3.30 -14.78
N PRO A 89 -16.93 3.14 -16.08
CA PRO A 89 -15.73 2.43 -16.49
C PRO A 89 -14.47 3.21 -16.04
N ILE A 90 -13.38 2.51 -15.80
CA ILE A 90 -12.14 3.11 -15.27
C ILE A 90 -11.62 4.23 -16.18
N GLU A 91 -11.76 4.10 -17.50
CA GLU A 91 -11.32 5.11 -18.46
C GLU A 91 -12.02 6.47 -18.31
N ASP A 92 -13.26 6.47 -17.81
CA ASP A 92 -14.04 7.69 -17.58
C ASP A 92 -13.73 8.36 -16.22
N ILE A 93 -12.94 7.70 -15.38
CA ILE A 93 -12.56 8.23 -14.07
C ILE A 93 -11.31 9.10 -14.22
N LYS A 94 -11.44 10.38 -13.90
CA LYS A 94 -10.32 11.34 -13.96
C LYS A 94 -9.36 11.12 -12.79
N LEU A 95 -8.47 10.14 -12.95
CA LEU A 95 -7.39 9.89 -12.00
C LEU A 95 -6.27 10.93 -12.18
N PRO A 96 -5.59 11.33 -11.08
CA PRO A 96 -4.38 12.15 -11.17
C PRO A 96 -3.26 11.43 -11.93
N GLU A 97 -2.34 12.21 -12.49
CA GLU A 97 -1.16 11.64 -13.13
C GLU A 97 -0.34 10.79 -12.14
N GLY A 98 0.10 9.62 -12.59
CA GLY A 98 0.83 8.69 -11.73
C GLY A 98 -0.03 7.86 -10.77
N VAL A 99 -1.35 7.97 -10.85
CA VAL A 99 -2.30 7.12 -10.12
C VAL A 99 -2.92 6.11 -11.09
N LYS A 100 -2.95 4.84 -10.68
CA LYS A 100 -3.57 3.76 -11.45
C LYS A 100 -4.40 2.85 -10.57
N ILE A 101 -5.57 2.48 -11.04
CA ILE A 101 -6.34 1.37 -10.49
C ILE A 101 -5.72 0.08 -11.04
N VAL A 102 -5.35 -0.83 -10.16
CA VAL A 102 -4.64 -2.07 -10.52
C VAL A 102 -5.60 -3.26 -10.50
N THR A 103 -6.44 -3.32 -9.50
CA THR A 103 -7.39 -4.44 -9.33
C THR A 103 -8.57 -4.00 -8.47
N LEU A 104 -9.65 -4.75 -8.60
CA LEU A 104 -10.86 -4.62 -7.80
C LEU A 104 -11.12 -5.95 -7.09
N VAL A 105 -11.65 -5.90 -5.89
CA VAL A 105 -12.18 -7.08 -5.21
C VAL A 105 -13.66 -6.86 -4.98
N ARG A 106 -14.47 -7.71 -5.61
CA ARG A 106 -15.93 -7.69 -5.53
C ARG A 106 -16.41 -8.96 -4.84
N GLY A 107 -16.81 -8.85 -3.59
CA GLY A 107 -17.04 -10.00 -2.73
C GLY A 107 -15.76 -10.84 -2.60
N GLU A 108 -15.77 -12.08 -3.11
CA GLU A 108 -14.58 -12.96 -3.10
C GLU A 108 -13.80 -12.97 -4.44
N GLN A 109 -14.28 -12.24 -5.43
CA GLN A 109 -13.70 -12.23 -6.77
C GLN A 109 -12.67 -11.12 -6.93
N VAL A 110 -11.47 -11.48 -7.37
CA VAL A 110 -10.42 -10.55 -7.76
C VAL A 110 -10.53 -10.26 -9.25
N ILE A 111 -10.70 -9.00 -9.63
CA ILE A 111 -10.89 -8.53 -10.99
C ILE A 111 -9.70 -7.65 -11.37
N MET A 112 -8.91 -8.06 -12.36
CA MET A 112 -7.86 -7.21 -12.90
C MET A 112 -8.48 -5.99 -13.60
N ALA A 113 -7.98 -4.82 -13.26
CA ALA A 113 -8.51 -3.57 -13.78
C ALA A 113 -8.15 -3.38 -15.25
N HIS A 114 -9.16 -3.26 -16.12
CA HIS A 114 -9.05 -2.85 -17.50
C HIS A 114 -9.77 -1.52 -17.71
N HIS A 115 -9.53 -0.86 -18.83
CA HIS A 115 -10.11 0.45 -19.15
C HIS A 115 -11.65 0.45 -19.12
N ASP A 116 -12.26 -0.64 -19.56
CA ASP A 116 -13.71 -0.87 -19.64
C ASP A 116 -14.34 -1.43 -18.35
N THR A 117 -13.52 -1.77 -17.34
CA THR A 117 -14.01 -2.33 -16.09
C THR A 117 -14.85 -1.30 -15.35
N VAL A 118 -16.11 -1.64 -15.06
CA VAL A 118 -17.04 -0.77 -14.33
C VAL A 118 -16.91 -1.02 -12.83
N ILE A 119 -16.72 0.05 -12.07
CA ILE A 119 -16.66 0.01 -10.61
C ILE A 119 -18.08 -0.03 -10.05
N GLU A 120 -18.36 -0.95 -9.15
CA GLU A 120 -19.64 -1.09 -8.47
C GLU A 120 -19.56 -0.64 -7.01
N ASN A 121 -20.73 -0.37 -6.43
CA ASN A 121 -20.81 0.01 -5.02
C ASN A 121 -20.38 -1.16 -4.14
N GLY A 122 -19.46 -0.90 -3.20
CA GLY A 122 -18.88 -1.90 -2.31
C GLY A 122 -17.66 -2.61 -2.86
N ASP A 123 -17.20 -2.28 -4.08
CA ASP A 123 -15.93 -2.79 -4.59
C ASP A 123 -14.76 -2.28 -3.74
N HIS A 124 -13.87 -3.17 -3.36
CA HIS A 124 -12.57 -2.81 -2.85
C HIS A 124 -11.64 -2.49 -4.02
N VAL A 125 -11.24 -1.25 -4.13
CA VAL A 125 -10.42 -0.75 -5.24
C VAL A 125 -9.00 -0.59 -4.77
N ILE A 126 -8.07 -1.27 -5.45
CA ILE A 126 -6.66 -1.21 -5.15
C ILE A 126 -5.98 -0.30 -6.16
N LEU A 127 -5.42 0.79 -5.65
CA LEU A 127 -4.74 1.82 -6.43
C LEU A 127 -3.25 1.82 -6.14
N PHE A 128 -2.48 2.15 -7.16
CA PHE A 128 -1.06 2.46 -7.05
C PHE A 128 -0.85 3.96 -7.28
N LEU A 129 -0.15 4.62 -6.35
CA LEU A 129 0.19 6.03 -6.41
C LEU A 129 1.72 6.16 -6.49
N SER A 130 2.21 6.72 -7.59
CA SER A 130 3.64 6.99 -7.76
C SER A 130 4.10 8.21 -6.96
N ASP A 131 3.18 9.03 -6.48
CA ASP A 131 3.45 10.20 -5.65
C ASP A 131 2.34 10.37 -4.59
N LYS A 132 2.75 10.39 -3.34
CA LYS A 132 1.86 10.57 -2.18
C LYS A 132 1.12 11.92 -2.15
N ARG A 133 1.56 12.91 -2.92
CA ARG A 133 0.86 14.21 -3.04
C ARG A 133 -0.55 14.08 -3.61
N HIS A 134 -0.83 13.00 -4.34
CA HIS A 134 -2.14 12.75 -4.94
C HIS A 134 -3.11 11.99 -4.03
N VAL A 135 -2.68 11.58 -2.83
CA VAL A 135 -3.51 10.84 -1.88
C VAL A 135 -4.82 11.55 -1.58
N GLU A 136 -4.76 12.82 -1.15
CA GLU A 136 -5.97 13.57 -0.82
C GLU A 136 -6.92 13.72 -2.02
N GLN A 137 -6.38 13.82 -3.22
CA GLN A 137 -7.19 13.93 -4.43
C GLN A 137 -7.90 12.61 -4.74
N VAL A 138 -7.22 11.48 -4.53
CA VAL A 138 -7.82 10.15 -4.69
C VAL A 138 -8.89 9.91 -3.62
N GLU A 139 -8.60 10.23 -2.36
CA GLU A 139 -9.58 10.11 -1.28
C GLU A 139 -10.88 10.87 -1.60
N ARG A 140 -10.78 12.11 -2.12
CA ARG A 140 -11.95 12.91 -2.53
C ARG A 140 -12.73 12.32 -3.70
N LEU A 141 -12.10 11.52 -4.55
CA LEU A 141 -12.80 10.85 -5.65
C LEU A 141 -13.68 9.71 -5.15
N PHE A 142 -13.22 8.99 -4.12
CA PHE A 142 -13.92 7.84 -3.53
C PHE A 142 -14.86 8.24 -2.38
N GLN A 143 -14.81 9.47 -1.91
CA GLN A 143 -15.80 9.99 -0.97
C GLN A 143 -17.15 10.17 -1.67
N ALA A 144 -18.20 9.62 -1.04
CA ALA A 144 -19.59 9.77 -1.48
C ALA A 144 -20.08 11.24 -1.40
#